data_9359c92b780c0c8e0079b865dc3c762b
#
_entry.id   9359c92b780c0c8e0079b865dc3c762b
#
_cell.length_a   1.000
_cell.length_b   1.000
_cell.length_c   1.000
_cell.angle_alpha   90.00
_cell.angle_beta   90.00
_cell.angle_gamma   90.00
#
_symmetry.space_group_name_H-M   'P 1'
#
loop_
_entity.id
_entity.type
_entity.pdbx_description
1 polymer ?
#
loop_
_entity_poly.entity_id
_entity_poly.type
_entity_poly.pdbx_seq_one_letter_code
_entity_poly.pdbx_strand_id
1 'polypeptide(L)'
;MRNLLQRQTKMKRRNVTLAGVSGYSWCSLESGPNMFTYMKPLIDPFCVPKLAFYANKMAFQCIWAGSDDVDTVYGPDDSIRPVIFNLTESCIVTLTVELQNEKGKTLEKKTFRNIQVPAGRSVTRLEAFRFRNRSEGCRFVVYQISKNK
;
A
#
# COMPACT_ATOMS: atom_id res chain seq x y z
N MET A 1 1.97 0.35 -14.69
CA MET A 1 2.13 1.65 -14.02
C MET A 1 1.85 1.60 -12.52
N ARG A 2 0.75 1.01 -12.04
CA ARG A 2 0.40 0.85 -10.61
C ARG A 2 1.55 0.26 -9.77
N ASN A 3 2.17 -0.81 -10.25
CA ASN A 3 3.29 -1.47 -9.55
C ASN A 3 4.55 -0.59 -9.43
N LEU A 4 4.81 0.27 -10.43
CA LEU A 4 5.99 1.13 -10.39
C LEU A 4 5.84 2.21 -9.31
N LEU A 5 4.69 2.87 -9.25
CA LEU A 5 4.42 3.89 -8.25
C LEU A 5 4.41 3.32 -6.82
N GLN A 6 3.80 2.15 -6.63
CA GLN A 6 3.84 1.45 -5.34
C GLN A 6 5.27 1.06 -4.95
N ARG A 7 6.06 0.53 -5.88
CA ARG A 7 7.47 0.21 -5.65
C ARG A 7 8.27 1.45 -5.27
N GLN A 8 8.13 2.54 -6.02
CA GLN A 8 8.82 3.80 -5.73
C GLN A 8 8.43 4.36 -4.36
N THR A 9 7.15 4.33 -4.01
CA THR A 9 6.66 4.80 -2.70
C THR A 9 7.15 3.92 -1.56
N LYS A 10 7.15 2.59 -1.73
CA LYS A 10 7.76 1.65 -0.78
C LYS A 10 9.26 1.96 -0.60
N MET A 11 10.00 2.13 -1.69
CA MET A 11 11.43 2.47 -1.65
C MET A 11 11.69 3.80 -0.95
N LYS A 12 10.91 4.84 -1.25
CA LYS A 12 10.99 6.12 -0.58
C LYS A 12 10.76 6.00 0.93
N ARG A 13 9.79 5.21 1.35
CA ARG A 13 9.47 5.03 2.77
C ARG A 13 10.50 4.19 3.51
N ARG A 14 11.14 3.25 2.82
CA ARG A 14 12.21 2.40 3.39
C ARG A 14 13.56 3.08 3.40
N ASN A 15 13.83 3.91 2.42
CA ASN A 15 15.10 4.60 2.23
C ASN A 15 14.95 6.09 2.50
N VAL A 16 15.38 6.51 3.68
CA VAL A 16 15.32 7.91 4.13
C VAL A 16 16.15 8.88 3.28
N THR A 17 17.03 8.37 2.43
CA THR A 17 17.82 9.21 1.51
C THR A 17 17.04 9.67 0.30
N LEU A 18 15.90 9.04 -0.03
CA LEU A 18 15.04 9.49 -1.13
C LEU A 18 14.33 10.80 -0.76
N ALA A 19 14.66 11.87 -1.48
CA ALA A 19 14.13 13.21 -1.24
C ALA A 19 12.64 13.33 -1.65
N GLY A 20 12.20 12.61 -2.67
CA GLY A 20 10.82 12.69 -3.11
C GLY A 20 10.46 11.73 -4.25
N VAL A 21 9.18 11.66 -4.54
CA VAL A 21 8.62 11.02 -5.73
C VAL A 21 7.71 12.03 -6.40
N SER A 22 7.94 12.35 -7.67
CA SER A 22 7.10 13.25 -8.45
C SER A 22 6.08 12.45 -9.26
N GLY A 23 4.81 12.83 -9.16
CA GLY A 23 3.76 12.35 -10.06
C GLY A 23 3.78 13.14 -11.36
N TYR A 24 3.60 12.48 -12.47
CA TYR A 24 3.81 13.10 -13.78
C TYR A 24 2.62 13.87 -14.29
N SER A 25 1.45 13.78 -13.93
CA SER A 25 0.32 14.55 -14.44
C SER A 25 -0.90 14.40 -13.53
N TRP A 26 -1.49 15.52 -13.17
CA TRP A 26 -2.65 15.52 -12.29
C TRP A 26 -3.96 15.28 -13.05
N CYS A 27 -4.16 16.00 -14.14
CA CYS A 27 -5.40 15.95 -14.93
C CYS A 27 -5.11 15.66 -16.40
N SER A 28 -6.00 14.93 -17.08
CA SER A 28 -5.96 14.79 -18.51
C SER A 28 -6.62 15.99 -19.18
N LEU A 29 -5.85 16.65 -20.03
CA LEU A 29 -6.41 17.56 -21.00
C LEU A 29 -6.82 16.72 -22.22
N GLU A 30 -8.11 16.56 -22.41
CA GLU A 30 -8.65 15.92 -23.60
C GLU A 30 -8.99 17.01 -24.61
N SER A 31 -8.13 17.16 -25.61
CA SER A 31 -8.42 18.03 -26.73
C SER A 31 -8.12 17.29 -28.03
N GLY A 32 -9.15 17.02 -28.80
CA GLY A 32 -9.07 16.57 -30.18
C GLY A 32 -9.02 15.03 -30.39
N PRO A 33 -8.94 14.58 -31.65
CA PRO A 33 -9.08 13.18 -32.04
C PRO A 33 -7.94 12.24 -31.58
N ASN A 34 -6.88 12.79 -31.02
CA ASN A 34 -5.72 12.03 -30.52
C ASN A 34 -5.79 11.77 -28.99
N MET A 35 -6.98 11.70 -28.44
CA MET A 35 -7.27 11.49 -26.99
C MET A 35 -6.61 10.27 -26.36
N PHE A 36 -6.13 9.31 -27.15
CA PHE A 36 -5.62 8.04 -26.62
C PHE A 36 -4.16 8.06 -26.18
N THR A 37 -3.42 9.13 -26.44
CA THR A 37 -1.96 9.16 -26.28
C THR A 37 -1.48 9.44 -24.86
N TYR A 38 -2.31 9.98 -23.95
CA TYR A 38 -1.88 10.36 -22.60
C TYR A 38 -2.84 9.87 -21.50
N MET A 39 -2.91 8.56 -21.31
CA MET A 39 -3.74 7.95 -20.25
C MET A 39 -3.08 7.92 -18.86
N LYS A 40 -2.08 8.75 -18.61
CA LYS A 40 -1.31 8.73 -17.35
C LYS A 40 -1.87 9.59 -16.21
N PRO A 41 -2.77 10.56 -16.39
CA PRO A 41 -3.22 11.42 -15.32
C PRO A 41 -4.08 10.69 -14.29
N LEU A 42 -4.14 11.25 -13.08
CA LEU A 42 -4.85 10.69 -11.93
C LEU A 42 -6.35 10.96 -11.98
N ILE A 43 -6.75 12.04 -12.65
CA ILE A 43 -8.13 12.53 -12.76
C ILE A 43 -8.46 12.68 -14.24
N ASP A 44 -9.67 12.36 -14.65
CA ASP A 44 -10.14 12.57 -16.00
C ASP A 44 -10.57 14.05 -16.23
N PRO A 45 -10.93 14.46 -17.47
CA PRO A 45 -11.32 15.83 -17.76
C PRO A 45 -12.60 16.29 -17.04
N PHE A 46 -13.43 15.34 -16.62
CA PHE A 46 -14.66 15.62 -15.88
C PHE A 46 -14.43 15.64 -14.36
N CYS A 47 -13.17 15.70 -13.91
CA CYS A 47 -12.77 15.69 -12.51
C CYS A 47 -13.10 14.37 -11.78
N VAL A 48 -13.32 13.27 -12.51
CA VAL A 48 -13.57 11.96 -11.90
C VAL A 48 -12.24 11.28 -11.59
N PRO A 49 -11.99 10.89 -10.34
CA PRO A 49 -10.75 10.22 -9.94
C PRO A 49 -10.64 8.82 -10.57
N LYS A 50 -9.52 8.57 -11.23
CA LYS A 50 -9.17 7.24 -11.77
C LYS A 50 -8.61 6.35 -10.65
N LEU A 51 -8.53 5.04 -10.90
CA LEU A 51 -7.95 4.09 -9.95
C LEU A 51 -6.54 4.49 -9.47
N ALA A 52 -5.75 5.12 -10.35
CA ALA A 52 -4.42 5.63 -10.03
C ALA A 52 -4.44 6.74 -8.95
N PHE A 53 -5.51 7.54 -8.87
CA PHE A 53 -5.70 8.54 -7.82
C PHE A 53 -5.79 7.88 -6.44
N TYR A 54 -6.63 6.86 -6.31
CA TYR A 54 -6.79 6.15 -5.05
C TYR A 54 -5.52 5.41 -4.64
N ALA A 55 -4.81 4.82 -5.61
CA ALA A 55 -3.53 4.19 -5.34
C ALA A 55 -2.49 5.20 -4.82
N ASN A 56 -2.47 6.41 -5.41
CA ASN A 56 -1.63 7.51 -4.94
C ASN A 56 -2.03 7.97 -3.53
N LYS A 57 -3.32 8.20 -3.30
CA LYS A 57 -3.85 8.58 -1.99
C LYS A 57 -3.41 7.60 -0.89
N MET A 58 -3.51 6.30 -1.16
CA MET A 58 -3.03 5.27 -0.24
C MET A 58 -1.52 5.31 -0.03
N ALA A 59 -0.76 5.51 -1.12
CA ALA A 59 0.70 5.53 -1.07
C ALA A 59 1.26 6.74 -0.30
N PHE A 60 0.54 7.86 -0.27
CA PHE A 60 0.94 9.09 0.43
C PHE A 60 0.32 9.24 1.83
N GLN A 61 -0.35 8.23 2.36
CA GLN A 61 -0.79 8.27 3.76
C GLN A 61 0.39 8.44 4.72
N CYS A 62 0.20 9.26 5.74
CA CYS A 62 1.24 9.55 6.73
C CYS A 62 1.63 8.32 7.56
N ILE A 63 0.66 7.43 7.82
CA ILE A 63 0.89 6.11 8.40
C ILE A 63 0.45 5.07 7.38
N TRP A 64 1.31 4.11 7.10
CA TRP A 64 1.05 3.10 6.10
C TRP A 64 1.58 1.74 6.55
N ALA A 65 0.85 0.68 6.24
CA ALA A 65 1.26 -0.69 6.50
C ALA A 65 1.43 -1.49 5.21
N GLY A 66 2.34 -2.42 5.22
CA GLY A 66 2.60 -3.32 4.10
C GLY A 66 3.57 -4.44 4.49
N SER A 67 4.20 -5.08 3.52
CA SER A 67 5.27 -6.04 3.78
C SER A 67 6.65 -5.42 3.66
N ASP A 68 7.64 -6.03 4.30
CA ASP A 68 9.05 -5.62 4.18
C ASP A 68 9.62 -5.97 2.79
N ASP A 69 9.00 -6.91 2.08
CA ASP A 69 9.45 -7.36 0.77
C ASP A 69 9.14 -6.32 -0.32
N VAL A 70 10.02 -6.25 -1.30
CA VAL A 70 9.81 -5.41 -2.50
C VAL A 70 8.81 -6.07 -3.43
N ASP A 71 8.86 -7.38 -3.52
CA ASP A 71 7.94 -8.16 -4.32
C ASP A 71 6.56 -8.25 -3.66
N THR A 72 5.54 -8.28 -4.51
CA THR A 72 4.13 -8.27 -4.10
C THR A 72 3.43 -9.59 -4.36
N VAL A 73 4.16 -10.58 -4.84
CA VAL A 73 3.67 -11.94 -5.10
C VAL A 73 4.31 -12.87 -4.09
N TYR A 74 3.49 -13.64 -3.41
CA TYR A 74 3.90 -14.62 -2.42
C TYR A 74 3.51 -16.02 -2.85
N GLY A 75 4.43 -16.96 -2.72
CA GLY A 75 4.15 -18.36 -2.84
C GLY A 75 3.42 -18.91 -1.59
N PRO A 76 2.92 -20.14 -1.66
CA PRO A 76 2.17 -20.74 -0.56
C PRO A 76 3.01 -20.96 0.71
N ASP A 77 4.33 -21.03 0.59
CA ASP A 77 5.25 -21.29 1.69
C ASP A 77 5.99 -20.05 2.18
N ASP A 78 5.76 -18.91 1.53
CA ASP A 78 6.43 -17.66 1.89
C ASP A 78 5.91 -17.13 3.23
N SER A 79 6.82 -16.52 3.97
CA SER A 79 6.48 -15.78 5.17
C SER A 79 6.27 -14.31 4.84
N ILE A 80 5.27 -13.70 5.46
CA ILE A 80 4.98 -12.29 5.34
C ILE A 80 5.53 -11.60 6.59
N ARG A 81 6.37 -10.58 6.39
CA ARG A 81 6.85 -9.71 7.46
C ARG A 81 6.17 -8.35 7.35
N PRO A 82 5.14 -8.08 8.14
CA PRO A 82 4.48 -6.79 8.12
C PRO A 82 5.39 -5.68 8.61
N VAL A 83 5.25 -4.50 7.99
CA VAL A 83 5.94 -3.29 8.41
C VAL A 83 4.96 -2.13 8.46
N ILE A 84 5.21 -1.21 9.40
CA ILE A 84 4.46 0.04 9.54
C ILE A 84 5.43 1.18 9.32
N PHE A 85 5.06 2.09 8.42
CA PHE A 85 5.77 3.32 8.15
C PHE A 85 5.02 4.49 8.77
N ASN A 86 5.73 5.34 9.50
CA ASN A 86 5.17 6.53 10.10
C ASN A 86 5.98 7.76 9.72
N LEU A 87 5.29 8.79 9.25
CA LEU A 87 5.86 10.10 8.89
C LEU A 87 5.43 11.20 9.87
N THR A 88 4.65 10.86 10.90
CA THR A 88 4.09 11.80 11.87
C THR A 88 4.65 11.57 13.26
N GLU A 89 3.92 12.03 14.25
CA GLU A 89 4.22 11.82 15.67
C GLU A 89 4.10 10.35 16.07
N SER A 90 4.69 10.01 17.21
CA SER A 90 4.57 8.68 17.78
C SER A 90 3.11 8.34 18.10
N CYS A 91 2.73 7.13 17.88
CA CYS A 91 1.36 6.69 18.14
C CYS A 91 1.30 5.19 18.43
N ILE A 92 0.19 4.75 19.01
CA ILE A 92 -0.13 3.35 19.22
C ILE A 92 -1.16 2.95 18.17
N VAL A 93 -0.89 1.84 17.49
CA VAL A 93 -1.75 1.34 16.41
C VAL A 93 -2.08 -0.14 16.58
N THR A 94 -3.14 -0.55 15.93
CA THR A 94 -3.49 -1.95 15.69
C THR A 94 -3.38 -2.22 14.19
N LEU A 95 -2.67 -3.27 13.83
CA LEU A 95 -2.56 -3.74 12.45
C LEU A 95 -3.28 -5.09 12.31
N THR A 96 -4.18 -5.17 11.36
CA THR A 96 -4.79 -6.42 10.92
C THR A 96 -4.29 -6.76 9.51
N VAL A 97 -3.79 -7.96 9.33
CA VAL A 97 -3.37 -8.50 8.03
C VAL A 97 -4.34 -9.61 7.67
N GLU A 98 -5.01 -9.48 6.55
CA GLU A 98 -6.03 -10.41 6.07
C GLU A 98 -5.60 -11.09 4.79
N LEU A 99 -5.87 -12.38 4.69
CA LEU A 99 -5.86 -13.13 3.45
C LEU A 99 -7.29 -13.13 2.89
N GLN A 100 -7.48 -12.53 1.73
CA GLN A 100 -8.79 -12.44 1.09
C GLN A 100 -8.77 -13.16 -0.26
N ASN A 101 -9.91 -13.72 -0.65
CA ASN A 101 -10.10 -14.25 -1.99
C ASN A 101 -10.42 -13.13 -3.00
N GLU A 102 -10.61 -13.51 -4.27
CA GLU A 102 -10.95 -12.60 -5.38
C GLU A 102 -12.25 -11.83 -5.18
N LYS A 103 -13.18 -12.36 -4.37
CA LYS A 103 -14.46 -11.72 -4.02
C LYS A 103 -14.38 -10.82 -2.80
N GLY A 104 -13.18 -10.65 -2.22
CA GLY A 104 -12.97 -9.83 -1.02
C GLY A 104 -13.38 -10.52 0.30
N LYS A 105 -13.73 -11.82 0.27
CA LYS A 105 -14.04 -12.58 1.50
C LYS A 105 -12.74 -12.90 2.24
N THR A 106 -12.69 -12.54 3.52
CA THR A 106 -11.57 -12.89 4.40
C THR A 106 -11.56 -14.40 4.67
N LEU A 107 -10.45 -15.03 4.35
CA LEU A 107 -10.18 -16.46 4.56
C LEU A 107 -9.46 -16.69 5.89
N GLU A 108 -8.50 -15.82 6.19
CA GLU A 108 -7.70 -15.88 7.41
C GLU A 108 -7.26 -14.46 7.78
N LYS A 109 -7.05 -14.21 9.08
CA LYS A 109 -6.54 -12.91 9.57
C LYS A 109 -5.57 -13.08 10.73
N LYS A 110 -4.58 -12.19 10.78
CA LYS A 110 -3.66 -12.01 11.91
C LYS A 110 -3.76 -10.57 12.40
N THR A 111 -3.92 -10.37 13.70
CA THR A 111 -4.02 -9.03 14.30
C THR A 111 -2.88 -8.82 15.28
N PHE A 112 -2.18 -7.71 15.11
CA PHE A 112 -1.15 -7.20 16.03
C PHE A 112 -1.73 -5.98 16.74
N ARG A 113 -1.77 -6.01 18.07
CA ARG A 113 -2.37 -4.95 18.89
C ARG A 113 -1.31 -4.18 19.66
N ASN A 114 -1.64 -2.94 20.01
CA ASN A 114 -0.82 -2.08 20.86
C ASN A 114 0.62 -1.89 20.34
N ILE A 115 0.77 -1.75 19.03
CA ILE A 115 2.07 -1.53 18.41
C ILE A 115 2.47 -0.08 18.64
N GLN A 116 3.57 0.14 19.37
CA GLN A 116 4.18 1.45 19.48
C GLN A 116 4.95 1.78 18.19
N VAL A 117 4.56 2.86 17.55
CA VAL A 117 5.19 3.32 16.31
C VAL A 117 5.89 4.66 16.62
N PRO A 118 7.22 4.71 16.53
CA PRO A 118 7.98 5.93 16.81
C PRO A 118 7.64 7.08 15.85
N ALA A 119 7.94 8.30 16.28
CA ALA A 119 7.78 9.51 15.47
C ALA A 119 8.76 9.56 14.28
N GLY A 120 8.38 10.31 13.27
CA GLY A 120 9.23 10.87 12.22
C GLY A 120 10.02 9.87 11.38
N ARG A 121 9.49 9.54 10.19
CA ARG A 121 10.13 8.66 9.18
C ARG A 121 10.58 7.29 9.72
N SER A 122 9.84 6.76 10.70
CA SER A 122 10.15 5.49 11.32
C SER A 122 9.61 4.30 10.54
N VAL A 123 10.29 3.17 10.70
CA VAL A 123 9.87 1.86 10.16
C VAL A 123 9.82 0.88 11.32
N THR A 124 8.61 0.42 11.64
CA THR A 124 8.39 -0.62 12.65
C THR A 124 8.18 -1.95 11.95
N ARG A 125 9.08 -2.91 12.18
CA ARG A 125 8.99 -4.27 11.65
C ARG A 125 8.32 -5.17 12.66
N LEU A 126 7.36 -5.95 12.22
CA LEU A 126 6.67 -6.92 13.05
C LEU A 126 7.20 -8.33 12.81
N GLU A 127 6.79 -9.25 13.67
CA GLU A 127 7.12 -10.65 13.54
C GLU A 127 6.59 -11.23 12.22
N ALA A 128 7.43 -11.98 11.54
CA ALA A 128 7.04 -12.68 10.32
C ALA A 128 6.08 -13.82 10.64
N PHE A 129 5.11 -14.04 9.79
CA PHE A 129 4.15 -15.14 9.93
C PHE A 129 3.78 -15.72 8.56
N ARG A 130 3.13 -16.88 8.57
CA ARG A 130 2.56 -17.52 7.38
C ARG A 130 1.08 -17.73 7.57
N PHE A 131 0.32 -17.53 6.49
CA PHE A 131 -1.07 -17.98 6.45
C PHE A 131 -1.13 -19.50 6.29
N ARG A 132 -2.06 -20.11 6.98
CA ARG A 132 -2.27 -21.57 6.95
C ARG A 132 -3.22 -22.01 5.84
N ASN A 133 -4.08 -21.11 5.41
CA ASN A 133 -5.08 -21.40 4.37
C ASN A 133 -4.41 -21.70 3.03
N ARG A 134 -4.58 -22.93 2.54
CA ARG A 134 -4.01 -23.45 1.29
C ARG A 134 -5.06 -23.62 0.19
N SER A 135 -6.27 -23.05 0.33
CA SER A 135 -7.30 -23.15 -0.70
C SER A 135 -6.77 -22.67 -2.05
N GLU A 136 -7.24 -23.25 -3.14
CA GLU A 136 -6.88 -22.85 -4.50
C GLU A 136 -7.44 -21.47 -4.87
N GLY A 137 -6.87 -20.83 -5.90
CA GLY A 137 -7.30 -19.57 -6.47
C GLY A 137 -6.45 -18.37 -6.12
N CYS A 138 -6.77 -17.25 -6.76
CA CYS A 138 -6.08 -15.99 -6.54
C CYS A 138 -6.46 -15.39 -5.18
N ARG A 139 -5.48 -14.86 -4.48
CA ARG A 139 -5.64 -14.28 -3.14
C ARG A 139 -4.91 -12.97 -3.01
N PHE A 140 -5.38 -12.17 -2.07
CA PHE A 140 -4.82 -10.86 -1.76
C PHE A 140 -4.48 -10.76 -0.29
N VAL A 141 -3.31 -10.20 0.00
CA VAL A 141 -2.94 -9.81 1.36
C VAL A 141 -3.33 -8.35 1.55
N VAL A 142 -4.24 -8.11 2.48
CA VAL A 142 -4.79 -6.79 2.78
C VAL A 142 -4.32 -6.35 4.15
N TYR A 143 -3.77 -5.14 4.24
CA TYR A 143 -3.28 -4.53 5.46
C TYR A 143 -4.25 -3.43 5.90
N GLN A 144 -4.78 -3.54 7.11
CA GLN A 144 -5.66 -2.54 7.71
C GLN A 144 -5.02 -2.03 8.98
N ILE A 145 -4.81 -0.71 9.05
CA ILE A 145 -4.20 -0.05 10.20
C ILE A 145 -5.21 0.92 10.84
N SER A 146 -5.30 0.88 12.17
CA SER A 146 -6.10 1.81 12.95
C SER A 146 -5.27 2.40 14.09
N LYS A 147 -5.42 3.70 14.35
CA LYS A 147 -4.87 4.33 15.55
C LYS A 147 -5.73 3.94 16.74
N ASN A 148 -5.09 3.53 17.82
CA ASN A 148 -5.77 3.37 19.10
C ASN A 148 -6.02 4.79 19.66
N LYS A 149 -7.24 5.01 20.15
CA LYS A 149 -7.59 6.24 20.82
C LYS A 149 -6.94 6.32 22.20
#